data_fba34d9ba22cc38a2ab748cde6eff6d7
#
_entry.id   fba34d9ba22cc38a2ab748cde6eff6d7
#
_cell.length_a   1.000
_cell.length_b   1.000
_cell.length_c   1.000
_cell.angle_alpha   90.00
_cell.angle_beta   90.00
_cell.angle_gamma   90.00
#
_symmetry.space_group_name_H-M   'P 1'
#
loop_
_entity.id
_entity.type
_entity.pdbx_description
1 polymer ?
#
loop_
_entity_poly.entity_id
_entity_poly.type
_entity_poly.pdbx_seq_one_letter_code
_entity_poly.pdbx_strand_id
1 'polypeptide(L)'
;MYKDYSFIFDIDGTLCPIKGKDEKYEDMVPYPDMIEKLKYYKENGARIILYTSRNMNSYNGNLGLINKNTAPILNEWLKKWDIPYDEIVFGKLWPGHKGFYVDDRTVRPDEFLNHTPEELEEIVKNSRCKR
;
A
#
# COMPACT_ATOMS: atom_id res chain seq x y z
N MET A 1 -9.07 -19.40 -4.90
CA MET A 1 -8.07 -19.81 -3.91
C MET A 1 -7.99 -18.83 -2.75
N TYR A 2 -7.85 -17.54 -3.05
CA TYR A 2 -7.70 -16.52 -1.99
C TYR A 2 -8.90 -15.59 -1.86
N LYS A 3 -10.08 -16.02 -2.24
CA LYS A 3 -11.29 -15.17 -2.25
C LYS A 3 -11.69 -14.65 -0.86
N ASP A 4 -11.24 -15.30 0.20
CA ASP A 4 -11.54 -14.88 1.57
C ASP A 4 -10.48 -13.93 2.14
N TYR A 5 -9.44 -13.61 1.35
CA TYR A 5 -8.36 -12.73 1.76
C TYR A 5 -8.54 -11.34 1.19
N SER A 6 -8.24 -10.35 2.02
CA SER A 6 -8.16 -8.95 1.60
C SER A 6 -6.77 -8.44 1.98
N PHE A 7 -6.11 -7.79 1.05
CA PHE A 7 -4.82 -7.17 1.30
C PHE A 7 -4.96 -5.66 1.12
N ILE A 8 -4.55 -4.91 2.12
CA ILE A 8 -4.59 -3.45 2.07
C ILE A 8 -3.14 -2.99 1.98
N PHE A 9 -2.78 -2.43 0.82
CA PHE A 9 -1.41 -2.05 0.51
C PHE A 9 -1.20 -0.55 0.66
N ASP A 10 -0.16 -0.19 1.39
CA ASP A 10 0.46 1.12 1.29
C ASP A 10 1.09 1.26 -0.11
N ILE A 11 1.36 2.46 -0.55
CA ILE A 11 1.97 2.70 -1.86
C ILE A 11 3.43 3.12 -1.73
N ASP A 12 3.69 4.30 -1.17
CA ASP A 12 5.04 4.84 -1.07
C ASP A 12 5.85 4.09 -0.02
N GLY A 13 6.93 3.44 -0.44
CA GLY A 13 7.74 2.58 0.41
C GLY A 13 7.30 1.12 0.41
N THR A 14 6.23 0.78 -0.32
CA THR A 14 5.69 -0.58 -0.38
C THR A 14 5.55 -1.07 -1.82
N LEU A 15 4.81 -0.35 -2.66
CA LEU A 15 4.70 -0.68 -4.09
C LEU A 15 5.80 -0.04 -4.91
N CYS A 16 6.30 1.08 -4.47
CA CYS A 16 7.40 1.82 -5.11
C CYS A 16 8.24 2.50 -4.04
N PRO A 17 9.46 2.95 -4.39
CA PRO A 17 10.27 3.69 -3.42
C PRO A 17 9.60 4.97 -2.96
N ILE A 18 9.96 5.43 -1.77
CA ILE A 18 9.57 6.75 -1.30
C ILE A 18 10.29 7.76 -2.18
N LYS A 19 9.53 8.68 -2.76
CA LYS A 19 10.08 9.65 -3.68
C LYS A 19 11.03 10.62 -2.96
N GLY A 20 12.18 10.89 -3.59
CA GLY A 20 13.10 11.90 -3.12
C GLY A 20 12.61 13.30 -3.47
N LYS A 21 13.29 14.31 -2.91
CA LYS A 21 12.93 15.70 -3.05
C LYS A 21 12.84 16.15 -4.51
N ASP A 22 13.77 15.68 -5.36
CA ASP A 22 13.87 16.09 -6.75
C ASP A 22 13.21 15.12 -7.72
N GLU A 23 12.50 14.13 -7.22
CA GLU A 23 11.77 13.17 -8.03
C GLU A 23 10.30 13.53 -8.12
N LYS A 24 9.63 12.99 -9.15
CA LYS A 24 8.19 13.16 -9.33
C LYS A 24 7.49 11.82 -9.15
N TYR A 25 6.27 11.85 -8.61
CA TYR A 25 5.48 10.62 -8.42
C TYR A 25 5.26 9.87 -9.72
N GLU A 26 4.99 10.58 -10.81
CA GLU A 26 4.73 9.98 -12.12
C GLU A 26 5.94 9.24 -12.68
N ASP A 27 7.15 9.56 -12.22
CA ASP A 27 8.39 8.95 -12.68
C ASP A 27 8.88 7.80 -11.80
N MET A 28 8.20 7.51 -10.71
CA MET A 28 8.60 6.43 -9.81
C MET A 28 8.39 5.07 -10.47
N VAL A 29 9.35 4.17 -10.28
CA VAL A 29 9.29 2.82 -10.83
C VAL A 29 8.87 1.85 -9.71
N PRO A 30 7.81 1.07 -9.89
CA PRO A 30 7.36 0.15 -8.85
C PRO A 30 8.37 -0.99 -8.65
N TYR A 31 8.32 -1.61 -7.46
CA TYR A 31 9.12 -2.80 -7.17
C TYR A 31 8.52 -3.99 -7.92
N PRO A 32 9.26 -4.58 -8.88
CA PRO A 32 8.70 -5.65 -9.71
C PRO A 32 8.18 -6.85 -8.92
N ASP A 33 8.93 -7.27 -7.91
CA ASP A 33 8.55 -8.43 -7.10
C ASP A 33 7.25 -8.21 -6.34
N MET A 34 7.07 -7.00 -5.81
CA MET A 34 5.86 -6.65 -5.08
C MET A 34 4.64 -6.63 -6.01
N ILE A 35 4.79 -6.04 -7.19
CA ILE A 35 3.71 -5.97 -8.17
C ILE A 35 3.35 -7.36 -8.68
N GLU A 36 4.34 -8.19 -8.94
CA GLU A 36 4.10 -9.56 -9.39
C GLU A 36 3.30 -10.36 -8.35
N LYS A 37 3.67 -10.24 -7.08
CA LYS A 37 2.97 -10.95 -6.01
C LYS A 37 1.56 -10.41 -5.79
N LEU A 38 1.39 -9.10 -5.86
CA LEU A 38 0.06 -8.46 -5.79
C LEU A 38 -0.84 -9.00 -6.91
N LYS A 39 -0.32 -9.04 -8.13
CA LYS A 39 -1.06 -9.57 -9.30
C LYS A 39 -1.45 -11.03 -9.09
N TYR A 40 -0.54 -11.83 -8.56
CA TYR A 40 -0.81 -13.24 -8.27
C TYR A 40 -2.00 -13.40 -7.31
N TYR A 41 -2.02 -12.63 -6.22
CA TYR A 41 -3.15 -12.70 -5.29
C TYR A 41 -4.45 -12.19 -5.92
N LYS A 42 -4.38 -11.13 -6.69
CA LYS A 42 -5.55 -10.58 -7.39
C LYS A 42 -6.13 -11.61 -8.35
N GLU A 43 -5.29 -12.25 -9.15
CA GLU A 43 -5.71 -13.27 -10.12
C GLU A 43 -6.31 -14.50 -9.44
N ASN A 44 -5.93 -14.77 -8.21
CA ASN A 44 -6.42 -15.92 -7.45
C ASN A 44 -7.54 -15.55 -6.47
N GLY A 45 -8.19 -14.42 -6.68
CA GLY A 45 -9.45 -14.09 -6.03
C GLY A 45 -9.37 -13.17 -4.82
N ALA A 46 -8.18 -12.78 -4.38
CA ALA A 46 -8.04 -11.88 -3.24
C ALA A 46 -8.53 -10.48 -3.59
N ARG A 47 -9.06 -9.79 -2.59
CA ARG A 47 -9.43 -8.39 -2.70
C ARG A 47 -8.20 -7.53 -2.45
N ILE A 48 -7.93 -6.58 -3.34
CA ILE A 48 -6.79 -5.69 -3.25
C ILE A 48 -7.29 -4.27 -3.04
N ILE A 49 -6.89 -3.67 -1.93
CA ILE A 49 -7.22 -2.29 -1.61
C ILE A 49 -5.92 -1.52 -1.45
N LEU A 50 -5.83 -0.37 -2.11
CA LEU A 50 -4.69 0.53 -1.94
C LEU A 50 -5.09 1.61 -0.94
N TYR A 51 -4.21 1.89 0.00
CA TYR A 51 -4.49 2.84 1.09
C TYR A 51 -3.27 3.72 1.30
N THR A 52 -3.41 5.02 1.04
CA THR A 52 -2.25 5.90 0.94
C THR A 52 -2.40 7.18 1.74
N SER A 53 -1.29 7.61 2.34
CA SER A 53 -1.18 8.92 2.97
C SER A 53 -0.53 9.94 2.03
N ARG A 54 -0.40 9.59 0.73
CA ARG A 54 0.25 10.48 -0.24
C ARG A 54 -0.37 11.88 -0.20
N ASN A 55 0.47 12.88 -0.12
CA ASN A 55 0.13 14.30 -0.06
C ASN A 55 -0.70 14.73 1.17
N MET A 56 -0.80 13.87 2.19
CA MET A 56 -1.42 14.28 3.45
C MET A 56 -0.64 15.40 4.14
N ASN A 57 0.69 15.34 4.07
CA ASN A 57 1.52 16.42 4.58
C ASN A 57 1.42 17.67 3.69
N SER A 58 1.50 17.50 2.37
CA SER A 58 1.48 18.60 1.41
C SER A 58 0.20 19.44 1.50
N TYR A 59 -0.94 18.79 1.69
CA TYR A 59 -2.24 19.46 1.72
C TYR A 59 -2.85 19.53 3.12
N ASN A 60 -2.04 19.23 4.12
CA ASN A 60 -2.47 19.34 5.52
C ASN A 60 -3.77 18.56 5.79
N GLY A 61 -3.86 17.37 5.23
CA GLY A 61 -4.99 16.48 5.39
C GLY A 61 -6.25 16.85 4.62
N ASN A 62 -6.17 17.83 3.71
CA ASN A 62 -7.33 18.26 2.92
C ASN A 62 -7.65 17.24 1.83
N LEU A 63 -8.65 16.40 2.07
CA LEU A 63 -9.03 15.33 1.16
C LEU A 63 -9.56 15.85 -0.17
N GLY A 64 -10.19 17.01 -0.19
CA GLY A 64 -10.68 17.62 -1.43
C GLY A 64 -9.54 17.96 -2.38
N LEU A 65 -8.45 18.53 -1.85
CA LEU A 65 -7.27 18.84 -2.65
C LEU A 65 -6.54 17.58 -3.09
N ILE A 66 -6.48 16.59 -2.24
CA ILE A 66 -5.88 15.29 -2.56
C ILE A 66 -6.65 14.62 -3.70
N ASN A 67 -7.97 14.62 -3.61
CA ASN A 67 -8.81 14.06 -4.66
C ASN A 67 -8.63 14.79 -5.99
N LYS A 68 -8.51 16.10 -5.94
CA LYS A 68 -8.35 16.93 -7.15
C LYS A 68 -6.97 16.76 -7.79
N ASN A 69 -5.90 16.78 -6.98
CA ASN A 69 -4.53 16.89 -7.48
C ASN A 69 -3.72 15.59 -7.42
N THR A 70 -3.93 14.77 -6.40
CA THR A 70 -3.16 13.55 -6.18
C THR A 70 -3.76 12.35 -6.92
N ALA A 71 -5.08 12.20 -6.86
CA ALA A 71 -5.76 11.05 -7.43
C ALA A 71 -5.53 10.88 -8.94
N PRO A 72 -5.62 11.94 -9.77
CA PRO A 72 -5.39 11.77 -11.22
C PRO A 72 -3.99 11.26 -11.55
N ILE A 73 -2.97 11.77 -10.88
CA ILE A 73 -1.58 11.36 -11.12
C ILE A 73 -1.38 9.90 -10.71
N LEU A 74 -1.90 9.53 -9.55
CA LEU A 74 -1.77 8.16 -9.06
C LEU A 74 -2.54 7.18 -9.94
N ASN A 75 -3.74 7.52 -10.37
CA ASN A 75 -4.55 6.69 -11.25
C ASN A 75 -3.83 6.41 -12.57
N GLU A 76 -3.22 7.43 -13.16
CA GLU A 76 -2.44 7.26 -14.40
C GLU A 76 -1.20 6.40 -14.18
N TRP A 77 -0.54 6.55 -13.05
CA TRP A 77 0.64 5.76 -12.70
C TRP A 77 0.28 4.28 -12.55
N LEU A 78 -0.81 3.98 -11.84
CA LEU A 78 -1.29 2.61 -11.65
C LEU A 78 -1.64 1.96 -12.99
N LYS A 79 -2.24 2.73 -13.88
CA LYS A 79 -2.60 2.29 -15.23
C LYS A 79 -1.35 2.01 -16.07
N LYS A 80 -0.40 2.94 -16.04
CA LYS A 80 0.87 2.81 -16.76
C LYS A 80 1.61 1.52 -16.42
N TRP A 81 1.61 1.15 -15.15
CA TRP A 81 2.33 -0.03 -14.66
C TRP A 81 1.45 -1.28 -14.56
N ASP A 82 0.20 -1.19 -15.01
CA ASP A 82 -0.75 -2.30 -15.03
C ASP A 82 -0.91 -2.95 -13.66
N ILE A 83 -1.07 -2.11 -12.63
CA ILE A 83 -1.26 -2.57 -11.26
C ILE A 83 -2.75 -2.71 -10.98
N PRO A 84 -3.26 -3.94 -10.75
CA PRO A 84 -4.69 -4.13 -10.50
C PRO A 84 -5.04 -3.85 -9.04
N TYR A 85 -6.25 -3.36 -8.82
CA TYR A 85 -6.78 -3.12 -7.49
C TYR A 85 -8.30 -3.06 -7.57
N ASP A 86 -8.97 -3.30 -6.44
CA ASP A 86 -10.43 -3.21 -6.36
C ASP A 86 -10.87 -1.83 -5.92
N GLU A 87 -10.15 -1.21 -5.00
CA GLU A 87 -10.43 0.16 -4.55
C GLU A 87 -9.15 0.85 -4.13
N ILE A 88 -9.22 2.17 -4.10
CA ILE A 88 -8.15 3.00 -3.58
C ILE A 88 -8.74 3.99 -2.58
N VAL A 89 -8.10 4.11 -1.42
CA VAL A 89 -8.53 5.00 -0.35
C VAL A 89 -7.40 5.99 -0.05
N PHE A 90 -7.71 7.26 -0.15
CA PHE A 90 -6.81 8.33 0.25
C PHE A 90 -7.10 8.71 1.70
N GLY A 91 -6.21 9.49 2.29
CA GLY A 91 -6.45 10.01 3.64
C GLY A 91 -5.97 9.11 4.76
N LYS A 92 -5.11 8.14 4.45
CA LYS A 92 -4.43 7.39 5.49
C LYS A 92 -3.67 8.38 6.37
N LEU A 93 -3.86 8.31 7.68
CA LEU A 93 -3.18 9.23 8.58
C LEU A 93 -1.67 9.12 8.42
N TRP A 94 -1.02 10.25 8.28
CA TRP A 94 0.43 10.31 8.20
C TRP A 94 0.97 10.64 9.59
N PRO A 95 1.80 9.78 10.18
CA PRO A 95 2.25 9.97 11.57
C PRO A 95 3.38 10.99 11.75
N GLY A 96 3.78 11.66 10.68
CA GLY A 96 4.91 12.58 10.72
C GLY A 96 6.23 11.83 10.50
N HIS A 97 7.32 12.58 10.54
CA HIS A 97 8.64 12.01 10.26
C HIS A 97 9.18 11.11 11.38
N LYS A 98 8.62 11.19 12.57
CA LYS A 98 9.05 10.40 13.73
C LYS A 98 7.93 9.53 14.30
N GLY A 99 6.87 9.34 13.53
CA GLY A 99 5.74 8.54 13.99
C GLY A 99 5.73 7.14 13.40
N PHE A 100 4.91 6.29 13.98
CA PHE A 100 4.76 4.89 13.56
C PHE A 100 3.30 4.49 13.63
N TYR A 101 2.93 3.51 12.79
CA TYR A 101 1.65 2.83 12.94
C TYR A 101 1.84 1.65 13.89
N VAL A 102 1.01 1.57 14.90
CA VAL A 102 1.02 0.45 15.86
C VAL A 102 -0.28 -0.30 15.66
N ASP A 103 -0.22 -1.51 15.13
CA ASP A 103 -1.40 -2.25 14.70
C ASP A 103 -1.14 -3.75 14.83
N ASP A 104 -2.19 -4.50 15.11
CA ASP A 104 -2.11 -5.96 15.32
C ASP A 104 -2.22 -6.76 14.01
N ARG A 105 -2.56 -6.13 12.89
CA ARG A 105 -2.77 -6.82 11.61
C ARG A 105 -1.82 -6.39 10.51
N THR A 106 -0.74 -5.74 10.87
CA THR A 106 0.21 -5.22 9.89
C THR A 106 1.32 -6.21 9.65
N VAL A 107 1.61 -6.47 8.38
CA VAL A 107 2.82 -7.17 7.97
C VAL A 107 3.71 -6.18 7.22
N ARG A 108 5.01 -6.37 7.32
CA ARG A 108 5.99 -5.52 6.64
C ARG A 108 6.13 -5.98 5.19
N PRO A 109 6.56 -5.07 4.28
CA PRO A 109 6.73 -5.46 2.87
C PRO A 109 7.59 -6.69 2.64
N ASP A 110 8.70 -6.82 3.36
CA ASP A 110 9.58 -7.98 3.25
C ASP A 110 8.90 -9.27 3.74
N GLU A 111 8.12 -9.19 4.80
CA GLU A 111 7.34 -10.32 5.29
C GLU A 111 6.32 -10.77 4.24
N PHE A 112 5.61 -9.81 3.64
CA PHE A 112 4.65 -10.12 2.58
C PHE A 112 5.31 -10.82 1.40
N LEU A 113 6.48 -10.37 1.00
CA LEU A 113 7.21 -10.96 -0.13
C LEU A 113 7.69 -12.37 0.14
N ASN A 114 8.03 -12.70 1.38
CA ASN A 114 8.74 -13.94 1.72
C ASN A 114 7.88 -15.00 2.38
N HIS A 115 6.59 -14.76 2.56
CA HIS A 115 5.70 -15.69 3.27
C HIS A 115 4.40 -15.94 2.54
N THR A 116 3.81 -17.11 2.79
CA THR A 116 2.47 -17.46 2.31
C THR A 116 1.42 -16.78 3.18
N PRO A 117 0.16 -16.70 2.72
CA PRO A 117 -0.92 -16.13 3.56
C PRO A 117 -1.07 -16.83 4.91
N GLU A 118 -0.89 -18.14 4.94
CA GLU A 118 -0.97 -18.93 6.20
C GLU A 118 0.16 -18.56 7.15
N GLU A 119 1.36 -18.35 6.61
CA GLU A 119 2.51 -17.90 7.42
C GLU A 119 2.29 -16.46 7.90
N LEU A 120 1.70 -15.61 7.08
CA LEU A 120 1.37 -14.23 7.47
C LEU A 120 0.36 -14.21 8.62
N GLU A 121 -0.62 -15.10 8.60
CA GLU A 121 -1.59 -15.25 9.69
C GLU A 121 -0.87 -15.58 11.01
N GLU A 122 0.13 -16.48 10.98
CA GLU A 122 0.91 -16.81 12.15
C GLU A 122 1.77 -15.65 12.64
N ILE A 123 2.41 -14.94 11.71
CA ILE A 123 3.21 -13.75 12.05
C ILE A 123 2.35 -12.71 12.78
N VAL A 124 1.17 -12.41 12.23
CA VAL A 124 0.23 -11.46 12.82
C VAL A 124 -0.22 -11.93 14.20
N LYS A 125 -0.61 -13.18 14.32
CA LYS A 125 -1.05 -13.76 15.59
C LYS A 125 0.02 -13.67 16.66
N ASN A 126 1.24 -14.00 16.30
CA ASN A 126 2.37 -14.02 17.25
C ASN A 126 2.84 -12.63 17.65
N SER A 127 2.52 -11.60 16.87
CA SER A 127 2.92 -10.23 17.16
C SER A 127 1.95 -9.49 18.09
N ARG A 128 0.78 -10.08 18.35
CA ARG A 128 -0.23 -9.45 19.22
C ARG A 128 0.21 -9.45 20.68
N CYS A 129 -0.25 -8.44 21.41
CA CYS A 129 -0.01 -8.38 22.84
C CYS A 129 -0.59 -9.63 23.53
N LYS A 130 0.13 -10.14 24.51
CA LYS A 130 -0.31 -11.27 25.32
C LYS A 130 -1.37 -10.81 26.32
N ARG A 131 -2.31 -11.69 26.61
CA ARG A 131 -3.38 -11.40 27.55
C ARG A 131 -2.86 -11.46 28.99
#